data_ed114f232fd641337338d384d4f7e748
#
_entry.id   ed114f232fd641337338d384d4f7e748
#
_cell.length_a   1.000
_cell.length_b   1.000
_cell.length_c   1.000
_cell.angle_alpha   90.00
_cell.angle_beta   90.00
_cell.angle_gamma   90.00
#
_symmetry.space_group_name_H-M   'P 1'
#
loop_
_entity.id
_entity.type
_entity.pdbx_description
1 polymer ?
#
loop_
_entity_poly.entity_id
_entity_poly.type
_entity_poly.pdbx_seq_one_letter_code
_entity_poly.pdbx_strand_id
1 'polypeptide(L)'
;MRKTMLPLAAALLACAALATPGLAQPTVTVVDYGGTWQAAESKALFQPIAKKLGVTLREDSLQTIADIRLQVQSGKPTWDVVALGIGECLAAAKEGLFEPVDYSVVTNAADFPPELRGPNYVPGTVWASFVLTWSKEKFKNGGPQSWADYFDTKKFPGARAAYNAPRFMLEAALLADGVAKDKVYPIDIDRAFAKIRAFRKDVAVWYTSFGQAVDLINAGEVDVVPVLDGRIIDAIAKGAKWDFTFNQGIINAACSAIVKGAPNKATAMKFLNEMLDPELQANLTNYFVYGPMSPKVYATGLIKPEVAVKLNSYPANFKMQVVLDPHWWADNRVPVQSRWDAMMKE
;
A
#
# COMPACT_ATOMS: atom_id res chain seq x y z
N MET A 1 -55.77 -0.79 82.54
CA MET A 1 -54.87 0.12 81.86
C MET A 1 -54.22 -0.67 80.71
N ARG A 2 -54.75 -0.51 79.48
CA ARG A 2 -54.19 -1.16 78.26
C ARG A 2 -53.41 -0.09 77.46
N LYS A 3 -52.11 -0.28 77.23
CA LYS A 3 -51.25 0.52 76.44
C LYS A 3 -51.33 0.01 74.98
N THR A 4 -51.83 0.80 74.07
CA THR A 4 -51.85 0.56 72.64
C THR A 4 -50.49 0.99 72.06
N MET A 5 -49.75 0.04 71.44
CA MET A 5 -48.56 0.33 70.62
C MET A 5 -48.96 0.50 69.17
N LEU A 6 -48.66 1.66 68.56
CA LEU A 6 -48.70 1.89 67.12
C LEU A 6 -47.46 1.29 66.48
N PRO A 7 -47.55 0.63 65.32
CA PRO A 7 -46.39 0.27 64.52
C PRO A 7 -45.95 1.41 63.62
N LEU A 8 -44.69 1.76 63.66
CA LEU A 8 -44.00 2.70 62.78
C LEU A 8 -43.73 2.01 61.46
N ALA A 9 -44.42 2.41 60.38
CA ALA A 9 -44.18 1.94 59.03
C ALA A 9 -42.99 2.72 58.43
N ALA A 10 -41.84 2.05 58.29
CA ALA A 10 -40.67 2.56 57.59
C ALA A 10 -40.88 2.42 56.06
N ALA A 11 -41.08 3.52 55.37
CA ALA A 11 -41.13 3.58 53.90
C ALA A 11 -39.69 3.51 53.34
N LEU A 12 -39.27 2.36 52.80
CA LEU A 12 -38.08 2.21 52.00
C LEU A 12 -38.34 2.79 50.61
N LEU A 13 -37.84 4.01 50.33
CA LEU A 13 -37.70 4.52 48.95
C LEU A 13 -36.58 3.76 48.23
N ALA A 14 -36.91 2.80 47.38
CA ALA A 14 -35.98 2.18 46.46
C ALA A 14 -35.66 3.18 45.31
N CYS A 15 -34.51 3.85 45.37
CA CYS A 15 -33.95 4.55 44.22
C CYS A 15 -33.55 3.51 43.19
N ALA A 16 -34.42 3.21 42.23
CA ALA A 16 -34.04 2.52 41.01
C ALA A 16 -33.11 3.45 40.18
N ALA A 17 -31.82 3.25 40.32
CA ALA A 17 -30.87 3.85 39.41
C ALA A 17 -31.17 3.31 38.00
N LEU A 18 -31.78 4.12 37.17
CA LEU A 18 -31.87 3.88 35.71
C LEU A 18 -30.44 3.88 35.16
N ALA A 19 -29.82 2.69 35.11
CA ALA A 19 -28.62 2.48 34.34
C ALA A 19 -29.01 2.74 32.88
N THR A 20 -28.69 3.94 32.37
CA THR A 20 -28.72 4.20 30.92
C THR A 20 -27.83 3.14 30.29
N PRO A 21 -28.32 2.34 29.33
CA PRO A 21 -27.45 1.46 28.55
C PRO A 21 -26.39 2.34 27.93
N GLY A 22 -25.14 2.22 28.41
CA GLY A 22 -24.00 2.87 27.78
C GLY A 22 -24.01 2.42 26.33
N LEU A 23 -24.22 3.36 25.41
CA LEU A 23 -24.09 3.08 23.98
C LEU A 23 -22.70 2.47 23.79
N ALA A 24 -22.64 1.19 23.39
CA ALA A 24 -21.39 0.54 23.08
C ALA A 24 -20.62 1.43 22.10
N GLN A 25 -19.37 1.73 22.43
CA GLN A 25 -18.54 2.60 21.61
C GLN A 25 -18.48 2.00 20.19
N PRO A 26 -18.76 2.80 19.14
CA PRO A 26 -18.68 2.30 17.76
C PRO A 26 -17.33 1.66 17.50
N THR A 27 -17.32 0.58 16.73
CA THR A 27 -16.10 -0.17 16.40
C THR A 27 -15.78 0.03 14.93
N VAL A 28 -14.50 -0.06 14.55
CA VAL A 28 -14.04 -0.20 13.17
C VAL A 28 -12.95 -1.26 13.13
N THR A 29 -13.05 -2.19 12.18
CA THR A 29 -12.02 -3.19 11.91
C THR A 29 -11.28 -2.78 10.63
N VAL A 30 -9.99 -2.50 10.75
CA VAL A 30 -9.11 -2.08 9.65
C VAL A 30 -8.16 -3.22 9.31
N VAL A 31 -7.98 -3.50 8.03
CA VAL A 31 -7.23 -4.66 7.54
C VAL A 31 -6.22 -4.23 6.50
N ASP A 32 -4.98 -4.66 6.66
CA ASP A 32 -3.87 -4.43 5.74
C ASP A 32 -3.00 -5.69 5.65
N TYR A 33 -1.85 -5.62 5.00
CA TYR A 33 -0.93 -6.76 4.79
C TYR A 33 -0.15 -7.20 6.03
N GLY A 34 -0.41 -6.64 7.20
CA GLY A 34 0.24 -7.02 8.45
C GLY A 34 1.70 -6.56 8.59
N GLY A 35 2.38 -7.15 9.58
CA GLY A 35 3.81 -6.94 9.81
C GLY A 35 4.18 -5.52 10.25
N THR A 36 5.45 -5.15 9.98
CA THR A 36 5.99 -3.84 10.37
C THR A 36 5.33 -2.67 9.65
N TRP A 37 4.81 -2.91 8.44
CA TRP A 37 4.08 -1.92 7.66
C TRP A 37 2.77 -1.53 8.37
N GLN A 38 1.88 -2.49 8.62
CA GLN A 38 0.61 -2.22 9.31
C GLN A 38 0.83 -1.64 10.70
N ALA A 39 1.86 -2.09 11.43
CA ALA A 39 2.21 -1.53 12.73
C ALA A 39 2.63 -0.05 12.65
N ALA A 40 3.25 0.37 11.56
CA ALA A 40 3.58 1.77 11.30
C ALA A 40 2.32 2.59 10.98
N GLU A 41 1.45 2.09 10.08
CA GLU A 41 0.16 2.73 9.78
C GLU A 41 -0.75 2.82 11.00
N SER A 42 -0.80 1.77 11.81
CA SER A 42 -1.57 1.76 13.06
C SER A 42 -1.18 2.94 13.96
N LYS A 43 0.11 3.12 14.20
CA LYS A 43 0.62 4.21 15.04
C LYS A 43 0.45 5.59 14.40
N ALA A 44 0.69 5.67 13.10
CA ALA A 44 0.67 6.94 12.37
C ALA A 44 -0.74 7.44 12.07
N LEU A 45 -1.66 6.55 11.76
CA LEU A 45 -2.97 6.83 11.20
C LEU A 45 -4.10 6.20 12.01
N PHE A 46 -4.16 4.85 12.12
CA PHE A 46 -5.37 4.18 12.57
C PHE A 46 -5.72 4.49 14.03
N GLN A 47 -4.74 4.49 14.94
CA GLN A 47 -4.96 4.84 16.35
C GLN A 47 -5.32 6.33 16.53
N PRO A 48 -4.62 7.31 15.91
CA PRO A 48 -5.04 8.71 15.90
C PRO A 48 -6.46 8.94 15.36
N ILE A 49 -6.82 8.29 14.24
CA ILE A 49 -8.15 8.37 13.65
C ILE A 49 -9.21 7.80 14.61
N ALA A 50 -8.97 6.61 15.15
CA ALA A 50 -9.89 5.98 16.11
C ALA A 50 -10.11 6.87 17.32
N LYS A 51 -9.05 7.48 17.87
CA LYS A 51 -9.14 8.45 18.96
C LYS A 51 -9.95 9.69 18.57
N LYS A 52 -9.69 10.25 17.38
CA LYS A 52 -10.40 11.45 16.85
C LYS A 52 -11.89 11.17 16.69
N LEU A 53 -12.25 9.98 16.21
CA LEU A 53 -13.64 9.57 15.97
C LEU A 53 -14.33 9.00 17.24
N GLY A 54 -13.61 8.76 18.30
CA GLY A 54 -14.15 8.16 19.53
C GLY A 54 -14.65 6.71 19.31
N VAL A 55 -13.90 5.92 18.49
CA VAL A 55 -14.27 4.56 18.13
C VAL A 55 -13.26 3.54 18.67
N THR A 56 -13.70 2.30 18.88
CA THR A 56 -12.80 1.18 19.18
C THR A 56 -12.19 0.66 17.89
N LEU A 57 -10.86 0.73 17.78
CA LEU A 57 -10.11 0.14 16.68
C LEU A 57 -9.90 -1.36 16.88
N ARG A 58 -10.15 -2.14 15.85
CA ARG A 58 -9.69 -3.52 15.69
C ARG A 58 -8.84 -3.60 14.44
N GLU A 59 -7.85 -4.46 14.47
CA GLU A 59 -6.94 -4.66 13.35
C GLU A 59 -6.86 -6.15 13.01
N ASP A 60 -6.80 -6.44 11.71
CA ASP A 60 -6.59 -7.78 11.17
C ASP A 60 -5.69 -7.68 9.94
N SER A 61 -5.29 -8.80 9.36
CA SER A 61 -4.43 -8.81 8.17
C SER A 61 -4.97 -9.74 7.09
N LEU A 62 -4.68 -9.38 5.85
CA LEU A 62 -4.99 -10.18 4.66
C LEU A 62 -3.71 -10.53 3.90
N GLN A 63 -3.79 -11.55 3.04
CA GLN A 63 -2.71 -11.91 2.12
C GLN A 63 -3.10 -11.58 0.67
N THR A 64 -4.37 -11.78 0.32
CA THR A 64 -4.87 -11.58 -1.03
C THR A 64 -6.34 -11.16 -1.02
N ILE A 65 -6.88 -10.75 -2.18
CA ILE A 65 -8.31 -10.48 -2.34
C ILE A 65 -9.20 -11.71 -2.11
N ALA A 66 -8.63 -12.93 -2.09
CA ALA A 66 -9.39 -14.14 -1.74
C ALA A 66 -9.90 -14.09 -0.30
N ASP A 67 -9.14 -13.47 0.61
CA ASP A 67 -9.55 -13.33 2.01
C ASP A 67 -10.77 -12.41 2.12
N ILE A 68 -10.80 -11.31 1.33
CA ILE A 68 -11.98 -10.42 1.25
C ILE A 68 -13.19 -11.17 0.68
N ARG A 69 -12.97 -12.00 -0.33
CA ARG A 69 -14.04 -12.83 -0.93
C ARG A 69 -14.65 -13.78 0.10
N LEU A 70 -13.83 -14.41 0.94
CA LEU A 70 -14.30 -15.25 2.03
C LEU A 70 -15.14 -14.47 3.06
N GLN A 71 -14.70 -13.27 3.42
CA GLN A 71 -15.48 -12.38 4.31
C GLN A 71 -16.87 -12.09 3.73
N VAL A 72 -16.95 -11.70 2.46
CA VAL A 72 -18.22 -11.38 1.79
C VAL A 72 -19.12 -12.61 1.64
N GLN A 73 -18.54 -13.75 1.24
CA GLN A 73 -19.27 -15.02 1.06
C GLN A 73 -19.82 -15.57 2.37
N SER A 74 -19.21 -15.25 3.51
CA SER A 74 -19.72 -15.65 4.81
C SER A 74 -21.12 -15.09 5.13
N GLY A 75 -21.52 -14.02 4.42
CA GLY A 75 -22.74 -13.26 4.69
C GLY A 75 -22.72 -12.45 6.00
N LYS A 76 -21.64 -12.54 6.76
CA LYS A 76 -21.42 -11.83 8.03
C LYS A 76 -19.94 -11.42 8.15
N PRO A 77 -19.46 -10.50 7.29
CA PRO A 77 -18.07 -10.06 7.37
C PRO A 77 -17.79 -9.42 8.72
N THR A 78 -16.56 -9.59 9.19
CA THR A 78 -16.04 -8.96 10.41
C THR A 78 -15.15 -7.76 10.13
N TRP A 79 -14.78 -7.56 8.87
CA TRP A 79 -13.93 -6.50 8.38
C TRP A 79 -14.75 -5.30 7.91
N ASP A 80 -14.26 -4.10 8.18
CA ASP A 80 -14.89 -2.86 7.72
C ASP A 80 -14.08 -2.19 6.62
N VAL A 81 -12.82 -1.84 6.89
CA VAL A 81 -11.94 -1.14 5.96
C VAL A 81 -10.79 -2.06 5.55
N VAL A 82 -10.48 -2.11 4.26
CA VAL A 82 -9.31 -2.81 3.72
C VAL A 82 -8.41 -1.83 2.97
N ALA A 83 -7.09 -1.95 3.16
CA ALA A 83 -6.06 -1.26 2.39
C ALA A 83 -5.36 -2.23 1.44
N LEU A 84 -5.17 -1.82 0.17
CA LEU A 84 -4.69 -2.68 -0.91
C LEU A 84 -3.83 -1.88 -1.90
N GLY A 85 -3.13 -2.59 -2.79
CA GLY A 85 -2.64 -1.99 -4.02
C GLY A 85 -3.79 -1.67 -4.97
N ILE A 86 -3.70 -0.57 -5.73
CA ILE A 86 -4.81 -0.09 -6.59
C ILE A 86 -5.28 -1.15 -7.60
N GLY A 87 -4.38 -1.95 -8.15
CA GLY A 87 -4.76 -3.03 -9.09
C GLY A 87 -5.60 -4.13 -8.43
N GLU A 88 -5.36 -4.42 -7.16
CA GLU A 88 -6.15 -5.37 -6.36
C GLU A 88 -7.51 -4.77 -5.99
N CYS A 89 -7.55 -3.47 -5.69
CA CYS A 89 -8.81 -2.75 -5.52
C CYS A 89 -9.71 -2.86 -6.75
N LEU A 90 -9.17 -2.59 -7.93
CA LEU A 90 -9.93 -2.66 -9.17
C LEU A 90 -10.46 -4.08 -9.44
N ALA A 91 -9.64 -5.10 -9.16
CA ALA A 91 -10.07 -6.49 -9.28
C ALA A 91 -11.21 -6.82 -8.30
N ALA A 92 -11.05 -6.48 -7.03
CA ALA A 92 -12.06 -6.71 -6.00
C ALA A 92 -13.34 -5.91 -6.24
N ALA A 93 -13.23 -4.67 -6.75
CA ALA A 93 -14.36 -3.84 -7.13
C ALA A 93 -15.15 -4.44 -8.30
N LYS A 94 -14.48 -4.99 -9.32
CA LYS A 94 -15.12 -5.73 -10.44
C LYS A 94 -15.87 -6.98 -9.96
N GLU A 95 -15.38 -7.63 -8.91
CA GLU A 95 -16.05 -8.77 -8.27
C GLU A 95 -17.20 -8.36 -7.34
N GLY A 96 -17.44 -7.07 -7.12
CA GLY A 96 -18.50 -6.57 -6.24
C GLY A 96 -18.21 -6.77 -4.75
N LEU A 97 -16.94 -6.85 -4.35
CA LEU A 97 -16.51 -7.13 -2.98
C LEU A 97 -16.55 -5.90 -2.05
N PHE A 98 -16.88 -4.72 -2.57
CA PHE A 98 -16.85 -3.46 -1.81
C PHE A 98 -18.20 -2.77 -1.77
N GLU A 99 -18.43 -2.02 -0.71
CA GLU A 99 -19.55 -1.09 -0.60
C GLU A 99 -19.32 0.16 -1.48
N PRO A 100 -20.39 0.77 -2.02
CA PRO A 100 -20.29 2.07 -2.64
C PRO A 100 -19.76 3.13 -1.66
N VAL A 101 -18.87 4.01 -2.15
CA VAL A 101 -18.35 5.14 -1.37
C VAL A 101 -19.39 6.26 -1.33
N ASP A 102 -19.67 6.77 -0.13
CA ASP A 102 -20.44 8.00 0.04
C ASP A 102 -19.49 9.21 0.05
N TYR A 103 -19.34 9.84 -1.10
CA TYR A 103 -18.48 11.01 -1.26
C TYR A 103 -19.01 12.27 -0.56
N SER A 104 -20.24 12.27 -0.04
CA SER A 104 -20.72 13.33 0.85
C SER A 104 -20.12 13.23 2.24
N VAL A 105 -19.64 12.04 2.63
CA VAL A 105 -18.95 11.75 3.89
C VAL A 105 -17.43 11.75 3.66
N VAL A 106 -16.95 11.11 2.57
CA VAL A 106 -15.51 10.99 2.25
C VAL A 106 -15.07 12.19 1.40
N THR A 107 -15.18 13.37 1.99
CA THR A 107 -14.94 14.66 1.30
C THR A 107 -13.47 14.90 0.96
N ASN A 108 -12.53 14.39 1.77
CA ASN A 108 -11.08 14.52 1.53
C ASN A 108 -10.64 13.83 0.24
N ALA A 109 -11.41 12.87 -0.29
CA ALA A 109 -11.13 12.25 -1.57
C ALA A 109 -11.19 13.25 -2.76
N ALA A 110 -11.86 14.39 -2.62
CA ALA A 110 -11.93 15.43 -3.65
C ALA A 110 -10.54 16.04 -3.98
N ASP A 111 -9.60 15.96 -3.05
CA ASP A 111 -8.24 16.47 -3.23
C ASP A 111 -7.38 15.60 -4.17
N PHE A 112 -7.78 14.37 -4.41
CA PHE A 112 -7.02 13.41 -5.21
C PHE A 112 -7.49 13.40 -6.67
N PRO A 113 -6.59 13.05 -7.61
CA PRO A 113 -6.94 12.87 -9.01
C PRO A 113 -8.12 11.90 -9.20
N PRO A 114 -9.05 12.19 -10.16
CA PRO A 114 -10.22 11.34 -10.39
C PRO A 114 -9.89 9.89 -10.73
N GLU A 115 -8.77 9.64 -11.43
CA GLU A 115 -8.32 8.31 -11.84
C GLU A 115 -7.90 7.40 -10.66
N LEU A 116 -7.67 7.98 -9.47
CA LEU A 116 -7.38 7.24 -8.24
C LEU A 116 -8.63 6.95 -7.41
N ARG A 117 -9.81 7.40 -7.85
CA ARG A 117 -11.08 7.25 -7.17
C ARG A 117 -12.02 6.37 -7.99
N GLY A 118 -12.79 5.55 -7.32
CA GLY A 118 -13.82 4.72 -7.95
C GLY A 118 -15.16 4.82 -7.22
N PRO A 119 -16.20 4.19 -7.75
CA PRO A 119 -17.50 4.17 -7.07
C PRO A 119 -17.48 3.41 -5.75
N ASN A 120 -16.49 2.54 -5.54
CA ASN A 120 -16.39 1.62 -4.38
C ASN A 120 -15.03 1.62 -3.70
N TYR A 121 -14.11 2.49 -4.06
CA TYR A 121 -12.81 2.64 -3.41
C TYR A 121 -12.34 4.08 -3.47
N VAL A 122 -11.43 4.42 -2.59
CA VAL A 122 -10.75 5.72 -2.53
C VAL A 122 -9.23 5.52 -2.65
N PRO A 123 -8.45 6.58 -2.90
CA PRO A 123 -6.99 6.50 -2.80
C PRO A 123 -6.57 5.94 -1.44
N GLY A 124 -5.40 5.31 -1.38
CA GLY A 124 -4.81 4.85 -0.13
C GLY A 124 -3.99 5.94 0.55
N THR A 125 -3.08 5.49 1.40
CA THR A 125 -2.26 6.36 2.25
C THR A 125 -0.89 6.64 1.65
N VAL A 126 -0.36 5.72 0.83
CA VAL A 126 1.02 5.80 0.31
C VAL A 126 1.13 5.43 -1.16
N TRP A 127 2.19 5.96 -1.77
CA TRP A 127 2.79 5.45 -3.00
C TRP A 127 3.91 4.47 -2.67
N ALA A 128 4.07 3.44 -3.48
CA ALA A 128 5.20 2.53 -3.44
C ALA A 128 5.88 2.49 -4.81
N SER A 129 7.19 2.62 -4.85
CA SER A 129 7.96 2.64 -6.10
C SER A 129 8.82 1.40 -6.25
N PHE A 130 8.72 0.73 -7.38
CA PHE A 130 9.66 -0.29 -7.78
C PHE A 130 10.86 0.40 -8.40
N VAL A 131 12.00 0.35 -7.71
CA VAL A 131 13.20 1.11 -8.01
C VAL A 131 14.39 0.20 -8.30
N LEU A 132 15.31 0.69 -9.09
CA LEU A 132 16.57 0.03 -9.34
C LEU A 132 17.53 0.31 -8.18
N THR A 133 18.14 -0.77 -7.65
CA THR A 133 19.07 -0.70 -6.52
C THR A 133 20.36 -1.45 -6.82
N TRP A 134 21.46 -1.05 -6.17
CA TRP A 134 22.79 -1.65 -6.40
C TRP A 134 23.68 -1.60 -5.17
N SER A 135 24.63 -2.55 -5.11
CA SER A 135 25.68 -2.59 -4.09
C SER A 135 26.73 -1.51 -4.31
N LYS A 136 26.94 -0.64 -3.32
CA LYS A 136 28.01 0.38 -3.32
C LYS A 136 29.42 -0.24 -3.19
N GLU A 137 29.51 -1.45 -2.67
CA GLU A 137 30.78 -2.17 -2.60
C GLU A 137 31.24 -2.65 -3.97
N LYS A 138 30.26 -3.09 -4.80
CA LYS A 138 30.51 -3.48 -6.18
C LYS A 138 30.72 -2.28 -7.09
N PHE A 139 29.87 -1.27 -7.00
CA PHE A 139 29.85 -0.11 -7.89
C PHE A 139 30.33 1.15 -7.16
N LYS A 140 31.63 1.18 -6.83
CA LYS A 140 32.26 2.26 -6.04
C LYS A 140 32.16 3.65 -6.69
N ASN A 141 32.09 3.70 -8.03
CA ASN A 141 32.06 4.93 -8.82
C ASN A 141 30.65 5.26 -9.35
N GLY A 142 29.61 4.66 -8.76
CA GLY A 142 28.21 4.80 -9.19
C GLY A 142 27.69 3.55 -9.91
N GLY A 143 26.51 3.11 -9.52
CA GLY A 143 25.84 1.94 -10.11
C GLY A 143 24.91 2.30 -11.27
N PRO A 144 24.14 1.34 -11.76
CA PRO A 144 23.20 1.52 -12.88
C PRO A 144 22.12 2.55 -12.51
N GLN A 145 21.89 3.53 -13.38
CA GLN A 145 20.99 4.66 -13.15
C GLN A 145 19.69 4.57 -13.97
N SER A 146 19.56 3.57 -14.83
CA SER A 146 18.40 3.38 -15.71
C SER A 146 18.10 1.91 -15.91
N TRP A 147 16.91 1.59 -16.40
CA TRP A 147 16.63 0.20 -16.79
C TRP A 147 17.52 -0.26 -17.93
N ALA A 148 17.91 0.62 -18.87
CA ALA A 148 18.90 0.27 -19.89
C ALA A 148 20.22 -0.19 -19.28
N ASP A 149 20.70 0.47 -18.23
CA ASP A 149 21.90 0.07 -17.50
C ASP A 149 21.70 -1.26 -16.74
N TYR A 150 20.49 -1.50 -16.16
CA TYR A 150 20.17 -2.77 -15.50
C TYR A 150 20.23 -3.96 -16.45
N PHE A 151 19.76 -3.78 -17.69
CA PHE A 151 19.78 -4.83 -18.71
C PHE A 151 21.16 -4.96 -19.41
N ASP A 152 22.07 -4.00 -19.23
CA ASP A 152 23.41 -4.03 -19.81
C ASP A 152 24.42 -4.65 -18.83
N THR A 153 24.57 -5.97 -18.89
CA THR A 153 25.50 -6.73 -18.03
C THR A 153 26.96 -6.56 -18.40
N LYS A 154 27.26 -5.99 -19.57
CA LYS A 154 28.64 -5.68 -19.99
C LYS A 154 29.10 -4.36 -19.39
N LYS A 155 28.26 -3.33 -19.42
CA LYS A 155 28.56 -2.01 -18.86
C LYS A 155 28.57 -2.07 -17.32
N PHE A 156 27.65 -2.79 -16.72
CA PHE A 156 27.52 -2.97 -15.27
C PHE A 156 27.60 -4.46 -14.90
N PRO A 157 28.80 -5.06 -14.90
CA PRO A 157 28.95 -6.49 -14.57
C PRO A 157 28.66 -6.77 -13.10
N GLY A 158 27.93 -7.85 -12.83
CA GLY A 158 27.57 -8.27 -11.46
C GLY A 158 26.37 -9.20 -11.43
N ALA A 159 26.19 -9.90 -10.32
CA ALA A 159 25.05 -10.77 -10.09
C ALA A 159 23.75 -9.97 -9.98
N ARG A 160 22.73 -10.36 -10.77
CA ARG A 160 21.42 -9.69 -10.81
C ARG A 160 20.33 -10.59 -10.28
N ALA A 161 19.43 -10.00 -9.46
CA ALA A 161 18.13 -10.58 -9.24
C ALA A 161 17.05 -9.81 -10.00
N ALA A 162 15.98 -10.51 -10.33
CA ALA A 162 14.80 -9.95 -11.00
C ALA A 162 13.52 -10.41 -10.30
N TYR A 163 12.48 -9.60 -10.35
CA TYR A 163 11.18 -9.98 -9.81
C TYR A 163 10.48 -10.99 -10.72
N ASN A 164 10.06 -12.13 -10.16
CA ASN A 164 9.38 -13.20 -10.90
C ASN A 164 7.89 -12.90 -11.07
N ALA A 165 7.57 -11.76 -11.65
CA ALA A 165 6.22 -11.40 -12.05
C ALA A 165 6.25 -10.40 -13.21
N PRO A 166 5.24 -10.39 -14.10
CA PRO A 166 5.22 -9.48 -15.24
C PRO A 166 5.07 -8.01 -14.82
N ARG A 167 4.26 -7.74 -13.78
CA ARG A 167 4.07 -6.38 -13.25
C ARG A 167 5.40 -5.80 -12.79
N PHE A 168 5.68 -4.56 -13.16
CA PHE A 168 6.94 -3.83 -13.02
C PHE A 168 8.01 -4.26 -14.02
N MET A 169 8.14 -5.57 -14.30
CA MET A 169 9.19 -6.05 -15.19
C MET A 169 8.90 -5.75 -16.65
N LEU A 170 7.63 -5.70 -17.09
CA LEU A 170 7.28 -5.31 -18.46
C LEU A 170 7.55 -3.82 -18.69
N GLU A 171 7.19 -2.96 -17.75
CA GLU A 171 7.49 -1.54 -17.78
C GLU A 171 9.01 -1.30 -17.81
N ALA A 172 9.75 -1.97 -16.93
CA ALA A 172 11.20 -1.91 -16.88
C ALA A 172 11.85 -2.31 -18.22
N ALA A 173 11.33 -3.36 -18.84
CA ALA A 173 11.82 -3.85 -20.13
C ALA A 173 11.58 -2.85 -21.27
N LEU A 174 10.39 -2.22 -21.32
CA LEU A 174 10.08 -1.19 -22.32
C LEU A 174 10.96 0.05 -22.14
N LEU A 175 11.16 0.50 -20.91
CA LEU A 175 12.06 1.60 -20.58
C LEU A 175 13.51 1.27 -20.97
N ALA A 176 13.96 0.04 -20.71
CA ALA A 176 15.27 -0.46 -21.12
C ALA A 176 15.44 -0.55 -22.65
N ASP A 177 14.34 -0.70 -23.36
CA ASP A 177 14.31 -0.74 -24.83
C ASP A 177 14.07 0.64 -25.47
N GLY A 178 14.17 1.71 -24.67
CA GLY A 178 14.13 3.10 -25.12
C GLY A 178 12.73 3.69 -25.28
N VAL A 179 11.68 3.03 -24.75
CA VAL A 179 10.35 3.61 -24.72
C VAL A 179 10.34 4.78 -23.72
N ALA A 180 9.83 5.94 -24.15
CA ALA A 180 9.71 7.11 -23.29
C ALA A 180 8.71 6.86 -22.15
N LYS A 181 8.94 7.45 -20.97
CA LYS A 181 8.14 7.24 -19.76
C LYS A 181 6.64 7.46 -19.98
N ASP A 182 6.28 8.47 -20.76
CA ASP A 182 4.90 8.83 -21.08
C ASP A 182 4.28 7.97 -22.19
N LYS A 183 5.02 6.99 -22.72
CA LYS A 183 4.63 6.07 -23.79
C LYS A 183 4.68 4.58 -23.37
N VAL A 184 4.88 4.30 -22.10
CA VAL A 184 4.93 2.92 -21.59
C VAL A 184 3.56 2.24 -21.70
N TYR A 185 2.48 3.00 -21.57
CA TYR A 185 1.12 2.48 -21.69
C TYR A 185 0.43 2.98 -22.97
N PRO A 186 -0.36 2.11 -23.64
CA PRO A 186 -0.55 0.69 -23.31
C PRO A 186 0.74 -0.11 -23.52
N ILE A 187 1.00 -1.12 -22.67
CA ILE A 187 2.21 -1.95 -22.76
C ILE A 187 2.23 -2.70 -24.10
N ASP A 188 3.31 -2.52 -24.87
CA ASP A 188 3.68 -3.41 -25.98
C ASP A 188 4.20 -4.73 -25.38
N ILE A 189 3.26 -5.67 -25.21
CA ILE A 189 3.50 -6.94 -24.51
C ILE A 189 4.58 -7.75 -25.23
N ASP A 190 4.54 -7.85 -26.56
CA ASP A 190 5.47 -8.67 -27.34
C ASP A 190 6.90 -8.12 -27.24
N ARG A 191 7.06 -6.81 -27.37
CA ARG A 191 8.33 -6.11 -27.23
C ARG A 191 8.92 -6.28 -25.84
N ALA A 192 8.12 -6.11 -24.81
CA ALA A 192 8.55 -6.28 -23.41
C ALA A 192 9.02 -7.71 -23.14
N PHE A 193 8.23 -8.73 -23.57
CA PHE A 193 8.62 -10.14 -23.42
C PHE A 193 9.88 -10.49 -24.21
N ALA A 194 10.06 -10.00 -25.42
CA ALA A 194 11.27 -10.22 -26.19
C ALA A 194 12.53 -9.72 -25.45
N LYS A 195 12.44 -8.51 -24.87
CA LYS A 195 13.51 -7.93 -24.05
C LYS A 195 13.85 -8.76 -22.83
N ILE A 196 12.83 -9.19 -22.08
CA ILE A 196 13.02 -10.01 -20.88
C ILE A 196 13.57 -11.39 -21.23
N ARG A 197 13.06 -12.05 -22.28
CA ARG A 197 13.55 -13.35 -22.74
C ARG A 197 15.04 -13.31 -23.11
N ALA A 198 15.50 -12.24 -23.77
CA ALA A 198 16.91 -12.05 -24.10
C ALA A 198 17.79 -11.88 -22.85
N PHE A 199 17.26 -11.22 -21.82
CA PHE A 199 17.97 -10.94 -20.57
C PHE A 199 17.93 -12.10 -19.56
N ARG A 200 16.98 -13.02 -19.68
CA ARG A 200 16.69 -14.06 -18.68
C ARG A 200 17.91 -14.88 -18.25
N LYS A 201 18.82 -15.20 -19.19
CA LYS A 201 20.05 -15.95 -18.97
C LYS A 201 21.07 -15.20 -18.08
N ASP A 202 20.95 -13.89 -17.98
CA ASP A 202 21.86 -13.02 -17.23
C ASP A 202 21.34 -12.74 -15.80
N VAL A 203 20.18 -13.29 -15.44
CA VAL A 203 19.56 -13.17 -14.11
C VAL A 203 19.97 -14.36 -13.25
N ALA A 204 20.69 -14.09 -12.16
CA ALA A 204 21.13 -15.14 -11.23
C ALA A 204 19.98 -15.66 -10.36
N VAL A 205 19.06 -14.78 -9.92
CA VAL A 205 17.94 -15.14 -9.05
C VAL A 205 16.65 -14.46 -9.50
N TRP A 206 15.60 -15.25 -9.73
CA TRP A 206 14.24 -14.77 -9.92
C TRP A 206 13.49 -14.85 -8.59
N TYR A 207 13.43 -13.74 -7.86
CA TYR A 207 12.78 -13.70 -6.55
C TYR A 207 11.26 -13.56 -6.67
N THR A 208 10.51 -14.14 -5.72
CA THR A 208 9.05 -14.20 -5.75
C THR A 208 8.38 -13.28 -4.71
N SER A 209 9.14 -12.78 -3.73
CA SER A 209 8.65 -11.83 -2.74
C SER A 209 9.67 -10.72 -2.48
N PHE A 210 9.18 -9.52 -2.15
CA PHE A 210 10.08 -8.41 -1.81
C PHE A 210 10.88 -8.64 -0.52
N GLY A 211 10.41 -9.55 0.36
CA GLY A 211 11.22 -10.03 1.49
C GLY A 211 12.45 -10.77 1.02
N GLN A 212 12.30 -11.72 0.10
CA GLN A 212 13.41 -12.45 -0.50
C GLN A 212 14.43 -11.53 -1.18
N ALA A 213 13.97 -10.46 -1.85
CA ALA A 213 14.89 -9.47 -2.43
C ALA A 213 15.76 -8.80 -1.36
N VAL A 214 15.18 -8.46 -0.19
CA VAL A 214 15.93 -7.90 0.95
C VAL A 214 16.90 -8.93 1.54
N ASP A 215 16.51 -10.20 1.62
CA ASP A 215 17.39 -11.27 2.10
C ASP A 215 18.62 -11.42 1.18
N LEU A 216 18.44 -11.40 -0.15
CA LEU A 216 19.52 -11.40 -1.12
C LEU A 216 20.47 -10.20 -0.98
N ILE A 217 19.92 -9.01 -0.70
CA ILE A 217 20.68 -7.78 -0.42
C ILE A 217 21.56 -7.99 0.83
N ASN A 218 20.95 -8.46 1.92
CA ASN A 218 21.63 -8.62 3.21
C ASN A 218 22.68 -9.74 3.19
N ALA A 219 22.42 -10.80 2.41
CA ALA A 219 23.36 -11.92 2.23
C ALA A 219 24.52 -11.58 1.28
N GLY A 220 24.43 -10.48 0.51
CA GLY A 220 25.45 -10.15 -0.49
C GLY A 220 25.49 -11.10 -1.68
N GLU A 221 24.39 -11.79 -1.96
CA GLU A 221 24.29 -12.77 -3.05
C GLU A 221 24.12 -12.13 -4.42
N VAL A 222 23.70 -10.86 -4.46
CA VAL A 222 23.46 -10.10 -5.68
C VAL A 222 24.12 -8.73 -5.60
N ASP A 223 24.41 -8.15 -6.75
CA ASP A 223 25.00 -6.81 -6.89
C ASP A 223 23.99 -5.75 -7.35
N VAL A 224 22.95 -6.20 -8.07
CA VAL A 224 21.88 -5.33 -8.59
C VAL A 224 20.54 -6.05 -8.44
N VAL A 225 19.57 -5.40 -7.81
CA VAL A 225 18.22 -5.95 -7.64
C VAL A 225 17.18 -4.83 -7.63
N PRO A 226 16.16 -4.86 -8.49
CA PRO A 226 15.00 -3.97 -8.36
C PRO A 226 14.14 -4.40 -7.17
N VAL A 227 13.66 -3.44 -6.38
CA VAL A 227 12.81 -3.73 -5.22
C VAL A 227 11.96 -2.50 -4.87
N LEU A 228 10.95 -2.64 -4.00
CA LEU A 228 10.18 -1.50 -3.51
C LEU A 228 11.06 -0.56 -2.67
N ASP A 229 10.92 0.73 -2.91
CA ASP A 229 11.72 1.80 -2.30
C ASP A 229 11.75 1.76 -0.77
N GLY A 230 10.60 1.57 -0.11
CA GLY A 230 10.58 1.44 1.35
C GLY A 230 11.40 0.25 1.88
N ARG A 231 11.54 -0.82 1.10
CA ARG A 231 12.36 -1.99 1.49
C ARG A 231 13.85 -1.69 1.42
N ILE A 232 14.30 -1.05 0.35
CA ILE A 232 15.73 -0.70 0.22
C ILE A 232 16.11 0.41 1.18
N ILE A 233 15.25 1.39 1.41
CA ILE A 233 15.51 2.48 2.36
C ILE A 233 15.65 1.92 3.78
N ASP A 234 14.79 0.99 4.19
CA ASP A 234 14.88 0.31 5.48
C ASP A 234 16.18 -0.51 5.59
N ALA A 235 16.55 -1.27 4.55
CA ALA A 235 17.80 -2.03 4.52
C ALA A 235 19.03 -1.10 4.67
N ILE A 236 19.06 0.03 3.96
CA ILE A 236 20.12 1.04 4.06
C ILE A 236 20.17 1.63 5.46
N ALA A 237 19.02 1.96 6.06
CA ALA A 237 18.95 2.48 7.43
C ALA A 237 19.48 1.45 8.46
N LYS A 238 19.39 0.15 8.18
CA LYS A 238 19.94 -0.95 8.98
C LYS A 238 21.40 -1.28 8.66
N GLY A 239 22.04 -0.51 7.77
CA GLY A 239 23.47 -0.61 7.49
C GLY A 239 23.85 -1.30 6.19
N ALA A 240 22.88 -1.67 5.33
CA ALA A 240 23.19 -2.20 4.00
C ALA A 240 23.95 -1.15 3.17
N LYS A 241 25.09 -1.54 2.60
CA LYS A 241 25.92 -0.65 1.76
C LYS A 241 25.40 -0.63 0.34
N TRP A 242 24.18 -0.17 0.20
CA TRP A 242 23.43 -0.10 -1.06
C TRP A 242 23.05 1.33 -1.39
N ASP A 243 22.66 1.54 -2.64
CA ASP A 243 22.09 2.78 -3.14
C ASP A 243 20.97 2.47 -4.12
N PHE A 244 20.18 3.47 -4.50
CA PHE A 244 19.06 3.31 -5.43
C PHE A 244 18.78 4.61 -6.17
N THR A 245 17.93 4.54 -7.19
CA THR A 245 17.48 5.71 -7.94
C THR A 245 15.97 5.69 -8.18
N PHE A 246 15.33 6.86 -8.11
CA PHE A 246 13.95 7.04 -8.57
C PHE A 246 13.88 7.26 -10.09
N ASN A 247 15.02 7.43 -10.79
CA ASN A 247 14.99 7.60 -12.23
C ASN A 247 14.39 6.38 -12.92
N GLN A 248 13.31 6.62 -13.68
CA GLN A 248 12.51 5.57 -14.32
C GLN A 248 11.87 4.57 -13.33
N GLY A 249 11.81 4.86 -12.02
CA GLY A 249 11.07 4.07 -11.05
C GLY A 249 9.62 3.86 -11.52
N ILE A 250 9.03 2.73 -11.14
CA ILE A 250 7.63 2.43 -11.49
C ILE A 250 6.82 2.59 -10.22
N ILE A 251 6.08 3.71 -10.14
CA ILE A 251 5.33 4.08 -8.94
C ILE A 251 3.89 3.56 -9.01
N ASN A 252 3.48 2.89 -7.95
CA ASN A 252 2.17 2.26 -7.81
C ASN A 252 1.37 2.90 -6.67
N ALA A 253 0.08 3.17 -6.92
CA ALA A 253 -0.83 3.71 -5.93
C ALA A 253 -1.35 2.62 -4.98
N ALA A 254 -1.60 2.99 -3.73
CA ALA A 254 -2.47 2.23 -2.83
C ALA A 254 -3.93 2.68 -2.98
N CYS A 255 -4.83 1.92 -2.42
CA CYS A 255 -6.26 2.24 -2.29
C CYS A 255 -6.81 1.77 -0.96
N SER A 256 -7.96 2.30 -0.57
CA SER A 256 -8.75 1.81 0.55
C SER A 256 -10.22 1.65 0.16
N ALA A 257 -10.88 0.65 0.74
CA ALA A 257 -12.27 0.36 0.44
C ALA A 257 -13.01 -0.20 1.66
N ILE A 258 -14.34 -0.18 1.62
CA ILE A 258 -15.18 -0.81 2.64
C ILE A 258 -15.67 -2.16 2.12
N VAL A 259 -15.48 -3.19 2.91
CA VAL A 259 -15.89 -4.56 2.56
C VAL A 259 -17.42 -4.61 2.39
N LYS A 260 -17.89 -5.32 1.37
CA LYS A 260 -19.33 -5.52 1.13
C LYS A 260 -20.00 -6.19 2.31
N GLY A 261 -21.05 -5.57 2.86
CA GLY A 261 -21.74 -6.05 4.06
C GLY A 261 -21.04 -5.70 5.39
N ALA A 262 -20.06 -4.82 5.37
CA ALA A 262 -19.33 -4.35 6.57
C ALA A 262 -20.27 -3.97 7.71
N PRO A 263 -20.06 -4.48 8.94
CA PRO A 263 -20.97 -4.28 10.07
C PRO A 263 -21.02 -2.82 10.54
N ASN A 264 -19.94 -2.06 10.36
CA ASN A 264 -19.81 -0.68 10.84
C ASN A 264 -19.66 0.34 9.71
N LYS A 265 -20.36 0.15 8.59
CA LYS A 265 -20.23 0.93 7.35
C LYS A 265 -20.19 2.45 7.56
N ALA A 266 -21.09 3.01 8.39
CA ALA A 266 -21.14 4.45 8.63
C ALA A 266 -19.88 4.98 9.35
N THR A 267 -19.34 4.21 10.30
CA THR A 267 -18.08 4.51 10.98
C THR A 267 -16.91 4.36 10.02
N ALA A 268 -16.91 3.31 9.21
CA ALA A 268 -15.89 3.05 8.19
C ALA A 268 -15.78 4.18 7.15
N MET A 269 -16.91 4.78 6.71
CA MET A 269 -16.89 5.94 5.80
C MET A 269 -16.16 7.14 6.42
N LYS A 270 -16.44 7.45 7.69
CA LYS A 270 -15.73 8.51 8.40
C LYS A 270 -14.25 8.18 8.57
N PHE A 271 -13.94 6.92 8.85
CA PHE A 271 -12.56 6.46 8.98
C PHE A 271 -11.79 6.60 7.66
N LEU A 272 -12.40 6.22 6.53
CA LEU A 272 -11.81 6.43 5.19
C LEU A 272 -11.55 7.92 4.91
N ASN A 273 -12.45 8.81 5.30
CA ASN A 273 -12.24 10.25 5.12
C ASN A 273 -10.96 10.71 5.85
N GLU A 274 -10.81 10.28 7.11
CA GLU A 274 -9.65 10.64 7.91
C GLU A 274 -8.33 10.02 7.41
N MET A 275 -8.36 8.82 6.82
CA MET A 275 -7.18 8.23 6.18
C MET A 275 -6.62 9.09 5.03
N LEU A 276 -7.45 9.93 4.43
CA LEU A 276 -7.07 10.84 3.34
C LEU A 276 -6.62 12.22 3.83
N ASP A 277 -6.65 12.46 5.13
CA ASP A 277 -6.20 13.72 5.73
C ASP A 277 -4.69 13.92 5.51
N PRO A 278 -4.25 15.05 4.91
CA PRO A 278 -2.83 15.28 4.61
C PRO A 278 -1.94 15.37 5.84
N GLU A 279 -2.43 15.86 6.99
CA GLU A 279 -1.65 15.95 8.23
C GLU A 279 -1.41 14.55 8.82
N LEU A 280 -2.45 13.71 8.80
CA LEU A 280 -2.33 12.32 9.23
C LEU A 280 -1.42 11.52 8.31
N GLN A 281 -1.53 11.69 7.00
CA GLN A 281 -0.61 11.05 6.05
C GLN A 281 0.83 11.54 6.21
N ALA A 282 1.06 12.83 6.53
CA ALA A 282 2.40 13.34 6.84
C ALA A 282 3.02 12.63 8.04
N ASN A 283 2.22 12.32 9.07
CA ASN A 283 2.69 11.62 10.27
C ASN A 283 3.25 10.22 9.98
N LEU A 284 2.79 9.55 8.90
CA LEU A 284 3.29 8.23 8.52
C LEU A 284 4.80 8.24 8.25
N THR A 285 5.34 9.34 7.72
CA THR A 285 6.78 9.49 7.43
C THR A 285 7.69 9.45 8.66
N ASN A 286 7.13 9.58 9.87
CA ASN A 286 7.85 9.39 11.12
C ASN A 286 8.06 7.91 11.50
N TYR A 287 7.32 6.99 10.86
CA TYR A 287 7.31 5.57 11.19
C TYR A 287 7.78 4.70 10.02
N PHE A 288 7.57 5.15 8.79
CA PHE A 288 7.95 4.41 7.60
C PHE A 288 8.25 5.34 6.42
N VAL A 289 9.15 4.92 5.52
CA VAL A 289 9.66 5.76 4.43
C VAL A 289 8.98 5.40 3.11
N TYR A 290 7.65 5.51 3.07
CA TYR A 290 6.88 5.58 1.83
C TYR A 290 6.34 7.00 1.64
N GLY A 291 6.24 7.44 0.40
CA GLY A 291 5.69 8.75 0.09
C GLY A 291 4.17 8.77 0.26
N PRO A 292 3.64 9.71 1.08
CA PRO A 292 2.20 9.87 1.23
C PRO A 292 1.51 10.18 -0.09
N MET A 293 0.24 9.73 -0.22
CA MET A 293 -0.51 9.93 -1.46
C MET A 293 -1.21 11.28 -1.56
N SER A 294 -1.51 11.93 -0.44
CA SER A 294 -2.19 13.22 -0.47
C SER A 294 -1.37 14.26 -1.23
N PRO A 295 -1.94 14.89 -2.26
CA PRO A 295 -1.23 15.95 -3.01
C PRO A 295 -0.94 17.19 -2.17
N LYS A 296 -1.66 17.36 -1.05
CA LYS A 296 -1.49 18.49 -0.11
C LYS A 296 -0.46 18.22 0.99
N VAL A 297 0.08 17.01 1.10
CA VAL A 297 0.91 16.60 2.23
C VAL A 297 2.13 17.51 2.45
N TYR A 298 2.81 17.91 1.38
CA TYR A 298 4.00 18.77 1.47
C TYR A 298 3.67 20.23 1.83
N ALA A 299 2.44 20.67 1.57
CA ALA A 299 1.98 22.01 1.97
C ALA A 299 1.64 22.11 3.47
N THR A 300 1.51 20.98 4.17
CA THR A 300 1.27 20.98 5.63
C THR A 300 2.48 21.50 6.43
N GLY A 301 3.69 21.41 5.86
CA GLY A 301 4.93 21.74 6.57
C GLY A 301 5.33 20.72 7.65
N LEU A 302 4.61 19.62 7.81
CA LEU A 302 4.85 18.61 8.85
C LEU A 302 5.96 17.63 8.48
N ILE A 303 6.25 17.44 7.19
CA ILE A 303 7.36 16.60 6.73
C ILE A 303 8.62 17.47 6.66
N LYS A 304 9.66 17.06 7.41
CA LYS A 304 10.95 17.76 7.40
C LYS A 304 11.55 17.75 5.99
N PRO A 305 12.17 18.85 5.51
CA PRO A 305 12.71 18.94 4.16
C PRO A 305 13.69 17.81 3.81
N GLU A 306 14.56 17.42 4.76
CA GLU A 306 15.53 16.33 4.58
C GLU A 306 14.92 14.94 4.50
N VAL A 307 13.67 14.79 4.97
CA VAL A 307 12.85 13.57 4.79
C VAL A 307 12.11 13.65 3.47
N ALA A 308 11.46 14.77 3.19
CA ALA A 308 10.64 14.99 2.00
C ALA A 308 11.39 14.63 0.71
N VAL A 309 12.63 15.11 0.55
CA VAL A 309 13.45 14.88 -0.66
C VAL A 309 13.81 13.40 -0.89
N LYS A 310 13.62 12.54 0.11
CA LYS A 310 13.88 11.10 0.02
C LYS A 310 12.63 10.28 -0.33
N LEU A 311 11.44 10.90 -0.34
CA LEU A 311 10.18 10.20 -0.57
C LEU A 311 9.88 10.09 -2.07
N ASN A 312 9.34 8.98 -2.48
CA ASN A 312 8.96 8.72 -3.88
C ASN A 312 7.90 9.69 -4.40
N SER A 313 6.99 10.17 -3.53
CA SER A 313 5.95 11.14 -3.88
C SER A 313 6.42 12.60 -3.85
N TYR A 314 7.67 12.88 -3.44
CA TYR A 314 8.21 14.24 -3.54
C TYR A 314 8.21 14.70 -5.00
N PRO A 315 7.75 15.93 -5.32
CA PRO A 315 7.48 16.33 -6.71
C PRO A 315 8.64 16.10 -7.69
N ALA A 316 9.88 16.31 -7.27
CA ALA A 316 11.05 16.06 -8.11
C ALA A 316 11.24 14.57 -8.38
N ASN A 317 11.10 13.71 -7.35
CA ASN A 317 11.23 12.26 -7.47
C ASN A 317 10.05 11.66 -8.26
N PHE A 318 8.83 12.13 -7.99
CA PHE A 318 7.62 11.66 -8.68
C PHE A 318 7.73 11.85 -10.20
N LYS A 319 8.22 13.03 -10.64
CA LYS A 319 8.41 13.35 -12.06
C LYS A 319 9.40 12.44 -12.78
N MET A 320 10.32 11.80 -12.08
CA MET A 320 11.30 10.87 -12.67
C MET A 320 10.71 9.50 -12.99
N GLN A 321 9.56 9.16 -12.42
CA GLN A 321 8.98 7.83 -12.41
C GLN A 321 7.89 7.65 -13.48
N VAL A 322 7.50 6.41 -13.71
CA VAL A 322 6.32 6.00 -14.50
C VAL A 322 5.23 5.63 -13.52
N VAL A 323 4.05 6.24 -13.65
CA VAL A 323 2.89 5.82 -12.88
C VAL A 323 2.33 4.54 -13.49
N LEU A 324 2.27 3.47 -12.70
CA LEU A 324 1.66 2.21 -13.12
C LEU A 324 0.18 2.44 -13.44
N ASP A 325 -0.25 2.03 -14.64
CA ASP A 325 -1.67 2.11 -15.03
C ASP A 325 -2.45 0.93 -14.44
N PRO A 326 -3.25 1.17 -13.40
CA PRO A 326 -3.97 0.09 -12.74
C PRO A 326 -5.13 -0.46 -13.61
N HIS A 327 -5.70 0.35 -14.50
CA HIS A 327 -6.78 -0.09 -15.39
C HIS A 327 -6.25 -1.02 -16.45
N TRP A 328 -5.12 -0.68 -17.07
CA TRP A 328 -4.45 -1.57 -18.00
C TRP A 328 -4.14 -2.94 -17.35
N TRP A 329 -3.57 -2.92 -16.14
CA TRP A 329 -3.26 -4.15 -15.40
C TRP A 329 -4.51 -4.93 -14.99
N ALA A 330 -5.59 -4.25 -14.61
CA ALA A 330 -6.85 -4.91 -14.26
C ALA A 330 -7.44 -5.68 -15.45
N ASP A 331 -7.27 -5.18 -16.67
CA ASP A 331 -7.80 -5.80 -17.88
C ASP A 331 -6.87 -6.88 -18.45
N ASN A 332 -5.56 -6.75 -18.27
CA ASN A 332 -4.56 -7.59 -18.93
C ASN A 332 -3.84 -8.59 -18.01
N ARG A 333 -4.07 -8.52 -16.69
CA ARG A 333 -3.32 -9.32 -15.70
C ARG A 333 -3.33 -10.81 -16.00
N VAL A 334 -4.49 -11.39 -16.28
CA VAL A 334 -4.63 -12.84 -16.44
C VAL A 334 -3.87 -13.36 -17.68
N PRO A 335 -4.12 -12.87 -18.89
CA PRO A 335 -3.40 -13.33 -20.08
C PRO A 335 -1.90 -13.05 -20.02
N VAL A 336 -1.50 -11.89 -19.45
CA VAL A 336 -0.08 -11.54 -19.30
C VAL A 336 0.62 -12.46 -18.31
N GLN A 337 -0.02 -12.79 -17.17
CA GLN A 337 0.54 -13.74 -16.20
C GLN A 337 0.69 -15.14 -16.84
N SER A 338 -0.29 -15.63 -17.59
CA SER A 338 -0.18 -16.92 -18.27
C SER A 338 0.99 -16.97 -19.25
N ARG A 339 1.23 -15.89 -19.99
CA ARG A 339 2.40 -15.76 -20.88
C ARG A 339 3.72 -15.74 -20.11
N TRP A 340 3.73 -15.02 -18.97
CA TRP A 340 4.89 -14.98 -18.08
C TRP A 340 5.25 -16.37 -17.58
N ASP A 341 4.28 -17.10 -17.03
CA ASP A 341 4.48 -18.43 -16.48
C ASP A 341 4.96 -19.43 -17.55
N ALA A 342 4.47 -19.29 -18.78
CA ALA A 342 4.95 -20.09 -19.92
C ALA A 342 6.41 -19.76 -20.24
N MET A 343 6.77 -18.48 -20.36
CA MET A 343 8.14 -18.02 -20.63
C MET A 343 9.13 -18.48 -19.55
N MET A 344 8.72 -18.47 -18.27
CA MET A 344 9.60 -18.87 -17.17
C MET A 344 9.89 -20.38 -17.14
N LYS A 345 9.15 -21.20 -17.87
CA LYS A 345 9.36 -22.66 -18.02
C LYS A 345 10.24 -23.04 -19.21
N GLU A 346 10.49 -22.10 -20.15
CA GLU A 346 11.44 -22.27 -21.26
C GLU A 346 12.89 -22.34 -20.74
#